data_0b69cd4ecf780047621e42ac246977b5
#
_entry.id   0b69cd4ecf780047621e42ac246977b5
#
_cell.length_a   1.000
_cell.length_b   1.000
_cell.length_c   1.000
_cell.angle_alpha   90.00
_cell.angle_beta   90.00
_cell.angle_gamma   90.00
#
_symmetry.space_group_name_H-M   'P 1'
#
loop_
_entity.id
_entity.type
_entity.pdbx_description
1 polymer ?
#
loop_
_entity_poly.entity_id
_entity_poly.type
_entity_poly.pdbx_seq_one_letter_code
_entity_poly.pdbx_strand_id
1 'polypeptide(L)'
;MKLVKILSDKVQIRSDYKEFDDVRINDLIAVSDGEVELVTMVNTLTDIDTENEEEIGENDYILEHSSTKMLECSIIGTVKDGTFQKAIDKYPTMKVSAHRISKEEFASMLSRYTEGFCIGEYSAYEFPAYVDGNKFFQRHACIVGNTGAGKSETVAKILEQTSKLPGANVIVFDIHGEYKELSYARNIQIGGDRPFPIWMFGFTDMISNILKIKEESATVAMTALRKCYYNVCPKGKENRPVYFNYVEFVKLMKFLDEEMVGTGEVYKTGAQAGKEKLVKGDYNGKLTNIVNL
;
A
#
# COMPACT_ATOMS: atom_id res chain seq x y z
N MET A 1 -37.59 -14.92 -16.43
CA MET A 1 -36.63 -13.81 -16.39
C MET A 1 -36.38 -13.22 -17.76
N LYS A 2 -36.12 -11.93 -17.90
CA LYS A 2 -35.94 -11.25 -19.19
C LYS A 2 -34.77 -10.28 -19.10
N LEU A 3 -33.81 -10.41 -20.02
CA LEU A 3 -32.77 -9.43 -20.22
C LEU A 3 -33.40 -8.19 -20.88
N VAL A 4 -33.23 -7.04 -20.22
CA VAL A 4 -33.84 -5.78 -20.67
C VAL A 4 -32.84 -4.98 -21.48
N LYS A 5 -31.56 -4.96 -21.05
CA LYS A 5 -30.53 -4.16 -21.69
C LYS A 5 -29.15 -4.76 -21.47
N ILE A 6 -28.30 -4.69 -22.50
CA ILE A 6 -26.87 -4.97 -22.41
C ILE A 6 -26.13 -3.68 -22.78
N LEU A 7 -25.15 -3.31 -21.96
CA LEU A 7 -24.16 -2.27 -22.23
C LEU A 7 -22.78 -2.90 -22.24
N SER A 8 -21.75 -2.15 -22.58
CA SER A 8 -20.37 -2.66 -22.62
C SER A 8 -19.83 -3.17 -21.28
N ASP A 9 -20.36 -2.67 -20.18
CA ASP A 9 -19.90 -2.93 -18.82
C ASP A 9 -21.02 -3.39 -17.86
N LYS A 10 -22.30 -3.33 -18.31
CA LYS A 10 -23.47 -3.60 -17.46
C LYS A 10 -24.58 -4.35 -18.20
N VAL A 11 -25.35 -5.09 -17.44
CA VAL A 11 -26.62 -5.68 -17.88
C VAL A 11 -27.75 -5.29 -16.95
N GLN A 12 -28.97 -5.14 -17.49
CA GLN A 12 -30.20 -4.97 -16.74
C GLN A 12 -31.10 -6.16 -16.95
N ILE A 13 -31.51 -6.81 -15.88
CA ILE A 13 -32.32 -8.02 -15.85
C ILE A 13 -33.60 -7.72 -15.11
N ARG A 14 -34.73 -8.05 -15.72
CA ARG A 14 -36.03 -8.01 -15.09
C ARG A 14 -36.50 -9.43 -14.81
N SER A 15 -36.95 -9.68 -13.61
CA SER A 15 -37.44 -10.97 -13.20
C SER A 15 -38.64 -10.85 -12.29
N ASP A 16 -39.47 -11.89 -12.27
CA ASP A 16 -40.56 -12.01 -11.33
C ASP A 16 -40.00 -12.20 -9.92
N TYR A 17 -40.73 -11.73 -8.91
CA TYR A 17 -40.29 -11.67 -7.51
C TYR A 17 -39.74 -13.01 -7.00
N LYS A 18 -40.35 -14.14 -7.41
CA LYS A 18 -40.01 -15.48 -6.90
C LYS A 18 -38.67 -16.03 -7.43
N GLU A 19 -38.19 -15.58 -8.57
CA GLU A 19 -36.96 -16.12 -9.18
C GLU A 19 -35.68 -15.63 -8.51
N PHE A 20 -35.71 -14.45 -7.88
CA PHE A 20 -34.54 -13.85 -7.26
C PHE A 20 -34.82 -13.31 -5.84
N ASP A 21 -35.63 -14.05 -5.07
CA ASP A 21 -36.00 -13.64 -3.73
C ASP A 21 -34.78 -13.55 -2.78
N ASP A 22 -33.80 -14.43 -2.96
CA ASP A 22 -32.58 -14.51 -2.17
C ASP A 22 -31.39 -13.71 -2.73
N VAL A 23 -31.55 -13.02 -3.87
CA VAL A 23 -30.45 -12.29 -4.48
C VAL A 23 -30.11 -11.02 -3.68
N ARG A 24 -28.84 -10.80 -3.44
CA ARG A 24 -28.30 -9.67 -2.69
C ARG A 24 -27.31 -8.88 -3.55
N ILE A 25 -27.04 -7.66 -3.13
CA ILE A 25 -25.95 -6.85 -3.70
C ILE A 25 -24.62 -7.62 -3.52
N ASN A 26 -23.79 -7.61 -4.57
CA ASN A 26 -22.55 -8.37 -4.73
C ASN A 26 -22.72 -9.88 -5.03
N ASP A 27 -23.94 -10.40 -5.13
CA ASP A 27 -24.13 -11.75 -5.66
C ASP A 27 -23.75 -11.81 -7.14
N LEU A 28 -23.31 -12.99 -7.58
CA LEU A 28 -22.96 -13.22 -8.96
C LEU A 28 -24.13 -13.87 -9.70
N ILE A 29 -24.42 -13.35 -10.88
CA ILE A 29 -25.45 -13.83 -11.79
C ILE A 29 -24.79 -14.30 -13.08
N ALA A 30 -25.00 -15.55 -13.47
CA ALA A 30 -24.67 -16.04 -14.80
C ALA A 30 -25.77 -15.62 -15.78
N VAL A 31 -25.40 -15.11 -16.93
CA VAL A 31 -26.29 -14.71 -18.01
C VAL A 31 -25.84 -15.39 -19.28
N SER A 32 -26.61 -16.37 -19.77
CA SER A 32 -26.21 -17.23 -20.90
C SER A 32 -27.27 -17.33 -21.98
N ASP A 33 -26.86 -17.29 -23.23
CA ASP A 33 -27.69 -17.66 -24.39
C ASP A 33 -27.38 -19.06 -24.96
N GLY A 34 -26.51 -19.81 -24.24
CA GLY A 34 -26.08 -21.15 -24.65
C GLY A 34 -24.75 -21.15 -25.43
N GLU A 35 -24.37 -20.04 -26.07
CA GLU A 35 -23.05 -19.89 -26.72
C GLU A 35 -22.09 -19.06 -25.85
N VAL A 36 -22.61 -18.02 -25.23
CA VAL A 36 -21.85 -17.08 -24.41
C VAL A 36 -22.44 -17.06 -23.01
N GLU A 37 -21.60 -17.20 -22.02
CA GLU A 37 -21.98 -17.07 -20.62
C GLU A 37 -21.22 -15.91 -19.97
N LEU A 38 -21.96 -14.87 -19.60
CA LEU A 38 -21.42 -13.74 -18.84
C LEU A 38 -21.54 -14.00 -17.35
N VAL A 39 -20.49 -13.67 -16.63
CA VAL A 39 -20.53 -13.55 -15.16
C VAL A 39 -20.71 -12.09 -14.82
N THR A 40 -21.77 -11.80 -14.08
CA THR A 40 -22.13 -10.43 -13.70
C THR A 40 -22.30 -10.32 -12.18
N MET A 41 -22.07 -9.14 -11.64
CA MET A 41 -22.21 -8.87 -10.21
C MET A 41 -23.32 -7.85 -9.98
N VAL A 42 -24.22 -8.15 -9.07
CA VAL A 42 -25.36 -7.29 -8.72
C VAL A 42 -24.88 -6.03 -8.02
N ASN A 43 -25.16 -4.88 -8.61
CA ASN A 43 -24.85 -3.57 -8.03
C ASN A 43 -26.07 -2.92 -7.40
N THR A 44 -27.23 -3.06 -8.06
CA THR A 44 -28.48 -2.41 -7.63
C THR A 44 -29.63 -3.38 -7.77
N LEU A 45 -30.51 -3.36 -6.77
CA LEU A 45 -31.79 -4.07 -6.75
C LEU A 45 -32.88 -3.00 -6.64
N THR A 46 -33.87 -3.07 -7.54
CA THR A 46 -35.04 -2.17 -7.51
C THR A 46 -36.30 -3.02 -7.62
N ASP A 47 -37.21 -2.83 -6.70
CA ASP A 47 -38.56 -3.41 -6.81
C ASP A 47 -39.43 -2.47 -7.62
N ILE A 48 -40.14 -3.02 -8.58
CA ILE A 48 -41.11 -2.31 -9.42
C ILE A 48 -42.47 -2.92 -9.16
N ASP A 49 -43.27 -2.21 -8.39
CA ASP A 49 -44.67 -2.57 -8.18
C ASP A 49 -45.46 -2.13 -9.41
N THR A 50 -46.11 -3.08 -10.05
CA THR A 50 -47.08 -2.83 -11.10
C THR A 50 -48.46 -3.21 -10.57
N GLU A 51 -49.35 -2.24 -10.46
CA GLU A 51 -50.76 -2.49 -10.23
C GLU A 51 -51.39 -2.82 -11.58
N ASN A 52 -51.86 -4.04 -11.74
CA ASN A 52 -52.68 -4.42 -12.89
C ASN A 52 -54.15 -4.51 -12.42
N GLU A 53 -55.00 -3.76 -13.06
CA GLU A 53 -56.45 -3.91 -12.91
C GLU A 53 -56.92 -4.98 -13.88
N GLU A 54 -57.39 -6.13 -13.38
CA GLU A 54 -58.12 -7.10 -14.20
C GLU A 54 -59.61 -6.93 -13.99
N GLU A 55 -60.33 -6.73 -15.07
CA GLU A 55 -61.80 -6.59 -15.09
C GLU A 55 -62.45 -7.99 -15.02
N ILE A 56 -63.10 -8.26 -13.89
CA ILE A 56 -63.81 -9.53 -13.65
C ILE A 56 -65.32 -9.26 -13.55
N GLY A 57 -65.96 -9.16 -14.76
CA GLY A 57 -67.41 -8.96 -14.82
C GLY A 57 -67.82 -7.45 -14.82
N GLU A 58 -69.13 -7.21 -14.91
CA GLU A 58 -69.67 -5.86 -15.20
C GLU A 58 -69.49 -4.78 -14.14
N ASN A 59 -68.77 -4.99 -13.03
CA ASN A 59 -68.36 -3.95 -12.06
C ASN A 59 -67.41 -4.44 -10.94
N ASP A 60 -66.76 -5.61 -11.08
CA ASP A 60 -65.78 -6.09 -10.08
C ASP A 60 -64.37 -6.05 -10.68
N TYR A 61 -63.43 -5.40 -9.98
CA TYR A 61 -62.02 -5.33 -10.31
C TYR A 61 -61.24 -6.00 -9.20
N ILE A 62 -60.31 -6.90 -9.57
CA ILE A 62 -59.29 -7.43 -8.65
C ILE A 62 -58.00 -6.70 -8.98
N LEU A 63 -57.42 -6.00 -7.97
CA LEU A 63 -56.10 -5.46 -8.01
C LEU A 63 -55.09 -6.58 -7.77
N GLU A 64 -54.49 -7.12 -8.82
CA GLU A 64 -53.32 -7.98 -8.69
C GLU A 64 -52.07 -7.13 -8.53
N HIS A 65 -51.49 -7.14 -7.36
CA HIS A 65 -50.17 -6.58 -7.15
C HIS A 65 -49.12 -7.57 -7.65
N SER A 66 -48.53 -7.30 -8.82
CA SER A 66 -47.37 -8.03 -9.31
C SER A 66 -46.11 -7.21 -9.05
N SER A 67 -45.26 -7.71 -8.19
CA SER A 67 -43.95 -7.13 -7.93
C SER A 67 -42.91 -7.77 -8.86
N THR A 68 -42.14 -6.95 -9.56
CA THR A 68 -41.02 -7.39 -10.39
C THR A 68 -39.73 -6.77 -9.90
N LYS A 69 -38.66 -7.56 -9.86
CA LYS A 69 -37.31 -7.08 -9.52
C LYS A 69 -36.53 -6.67 -10.75
N MET A 70 -35.92 -5.51 -10.70
CA MET A 70 -34.91 -5.06 -11.64
C MET A 70 -33.53 -5.15 -11.02
N LEU A 71 -32.65 -5.92 -11.63
CA LEU A 71 -31.25 -6.03 -11.27
C LEU A 71 -30.40 -5.24 -12.24
N GLU A 72 -29.56 -4.37 -11.73
CA GLU A 72 -28.48 -3.77 -12.49
C GLU A 72 -27.17 -4.42 -12.08
N CYS A 73 -26.52 -5.10 -13.04
CA CYS A 73 -25.34 -5.90 -12.77
C CYS A 73 -24.16 -5.43 -13.62
N SER A 74 -22.98 -5.31 -13.00
CA SER A 74 -21.73 -5.10 -13.74
C SER A 74 -21.22 -6.41 -14.33
N ILE A 75 -20.76 -6.37 -15.58
CA ILE A 75 -20.13 -7.52 -16.22
C ILE A 75 -18.71 -7.65 -15.70
N ILE A 76 -18.34 -8.80 -15.10
CA ILE A 76 -17.01 -9.04 -14.56
C ILE A 76 -16.15 -9.97 -15.42
N GLY A 77 -16.77 -10.73 -16.33
CA GLY A 77 -16.07 -11.60 -17.25
C GLY A 77 -17.00 -12.59 -17.93
N THR A 78 -16.42 -13.61 -18.52
CA THR A 78 -17.11 -14.71 -19.21
C THR A 78 -16.65 -16.07 -18.68
N VAL A 79 -17.46 -17.09 -18.87
CA VAL A 79 -17.05 -18.49 -18.68
C VAL A 79 -16.81 -19.10 -20.06
N LYS A 80 -15.62 -19.67 -20.24
CA LYS A 80 -15.27 -20.42 -21.46
C LYS A 80 -14.67 -21.76 -21.05
N ASP A 81 -15.20 -22.83 -21.60
CA ASP A 81 -14.79 -24.19 -21.24
C ASP A 81 -14.81 -24.44 -19.71
N GLY A 82 -15.86 -23.97 -19.05
CA GLY A 82 -16.03 -24.08 -17.60
C GLY A 82 -15.07 -23.25 -16.75
N THR A 83 -14.25 -22.37 -17.37
CA THR A 83 -13.26 -21.54 -16.66
C THR A 83 -13.58 -20.08 -16.82
N PHE A 84 -13.52 -19.34 -15.71
CA PHE A 84 -13.69 -17.89 -15.70
C PHE A 84 -12.54 -17.17 -16.44
N GLN A 85 -12.91 -16.22 -17.28
CA GLN A 85 -12.00 -15.33 -18.00
C GLN A 85 -12.47 -13.88 -17.86
N LYS A 86 -11.55 -12.97 -17.61
CA LYS A 86 -11.88 -11.54 -17.49
C LYS A 86 -12.16 -10.87 -18.85
N ALA A 87 -11.71 -11.50 -19.96
CA ALA A 87 -11.94 -10.99 -21.31
C ALA A 87 -13.40 -11.22 -21.73
N ILE A 88 -13.96 -10.26 -22.43
CA ILE A 88 -15.29 -10.33 -23.05
C ILE A 88 -15.09 -10.20 -24.55
N ASP A 89 -15.10 -11.34 -25.24
CA ASP A 89 -14.90 -11.37 -26.70
C ASP A 89 -16.23 -11.21 -27.43
N LYS A 90 -17.32 -11.70 -26.85
CA LYS A 90 -18.66 -11.71 -27.45
C LYS A 90 -19.71 -11.48 -26.37
N TYR A 91 -20.78 -10.80 -26.71
CA TYR A 91 -21.95 -10.63 -25.84
C TYR A 91 -23.04 -11.60 -26.23
N PRO A 92 -23.84 -12.10 -25.26
CA PRO A 92 -24.98 -12.94 -25.57
C PRO A 92 -26.08 -12.17 -26.30
N THR A 93 -26.96 -12.89 -26.95
CA THR A 93 -28.18 -12.34 -27.56
C THR A 93 -29.17 -11.89 -26.46
N MET A 94 -30.30 -11.26 -26.88
CA MET A 94 -31.32 -10.87 -25.90
C MET A 94 -32.15 -12.05 -25.36
N LYS A 95 -32.02 -13.23 -25.95
CA LYS A 95 -32.68 -14.46 -25.47
C LYS A 95 -31.73 -15.22 -24.55
N VAL A 96 -31.75 -14.86 -23.28
CA VAL A 96 -30.88 -15.45 -22.28
C VAL A 96 -31.66 -16.16 -21.18
N SER A 97 -31.02 -17.16 -20.58
CA SER A 97 -31.30 -17.61 -19.21
C SER A 97 -30.35 -16.89 -18.26
N ALA A 98 -30.78 -16.60 -17.03
CA ALA A 98 -29.88 -16.17 -16.00
C ALA A 98 -30.25 -16.83 -14.69
N HIS A 99 -29.24 -17.11 -13.90
CA HIS A 99 -29.40 -17.70 -12.58
C HIS A 99 -28.33 -17.15 -11.63
N ARG A 100 -28.59 -17.24 -10.34
CA ARG A 100 -27.58 -16.96 -9.32
C ARG A 100 -26.54 -18.06 -9.35
N ILE A 101 -25.27 -17.70 -9.41
CA ILE A 101 -24.16 -18.64 -9.41
C ILE A 101 -24.11 -19.33 -8.03
N SER A 102 -24.15 -20.66 -8.04
CA SER A 102 -24.03 -21.49 -6.84
C SER A 102 -22.60 -21.54 -6.31
N LYS A 103 -22.40 -22.03 -5.07
CA LYS A 103 -21.07 -22.24 -4.50
C LYS A 103 -20.26 -23.24 -5.34
N GLU A 104 -20.90 -24.29 -5.84
CA GLU A 104 -20.29 -25.34 -6.65
C GLU A 104 -19.86 -24.82 -8.01
N GLU A 105 -20.69 -24.01 -8.67
CA GLU A 105 -20.37 -23.35 -9.94
C GLU A 105 -19.21 -22.36 -9.75
N PHE A 106 -19.25 -21.55 -8.69
CA PHE A 106 -18.17 -20.62 -8.37
C PHE A 106 -16.83 -21.34 -8.15
N ALA A 107 -16.83 -22.42 -7.38
CA ALA A 107 -15.65 -23.25 -7.14
C ALA A 107 -15.14 -23.87 -8.44
N SER A 108 -16.04 -24.35 -9.32
CA SER A 108 -15.70 -24.91 -10.63
C SER A 108 -15.03 -23.87 -11.54
N MET A 109 -15.61 -22.68 -11.64
CA MET A 109 -15.06 -21.58 -12.44
C MET A 109 -13.67 -21.16 -11.98
N LEU A 110 -13.37 -21.24 -10.68
CA LEU A 110 -12.09 -20.94 -10.08
C LEU A 110 -11.20 -22.18 -9.87
N SER A 111 -11.52 -23.31 -10.43
CA SER A 111 -10.80 -24.59 -10.24
C SER A 111 -9.31 -24.55 -10.54
N ARG A 112 -8.86 -23.62 -11.41
CA ARG A 112 -7.44 -23.36 -11.68
C ARG A 112 -6.72 -22.59 -10.57
N TYR A 113 -7.45 -22.04 -9.59
CA TYR A 113 -6.95 -21.23 -8.49
C TYR A 113 -7.27 -21.87 -7.14
N THR A 114 -7.13 -23.21 -7.06
CA THR A 114 -7.37 -23.98 -5.83
C THR A 114 -6.13 -24.14 -4.97
N GLU A 115 -4.97 -23.78 -5.51
CA GLU A 115 -3.68 -23.86 -4.84
C GLU A 115 -2.93 -22.53 -5.01
N GLY A 116 -2.15 -22.16 -4.02
CA GLY A 116 -1.30 -20.98 -4.11
C GLY A 116 -1.33 -20.14 -2.84
N PHE A 117 -1.13 -18.83 -3.04
CA PHE A 117 -1.09 -17.86 -1.95
C PHE A 117 -2.51 -17.41 -1.60
N CYS A 118 -3.04 -17.86 -0.44
CA CYS A 118 -4.36 -17.52 0.04
C CYS A 118 -4.33 -16.16 0.77
N ILE A 119 -5.06 -15.17 0.26
CA ILE A 119 -5.15 -13.83 0.85
C ILE A 119 -6.40 -13.62 1.70
N GLY A 120 -7.37 -14.54 1.66
CA GLY A 120 -8.63 -14.44 2.38
C GLY A 120 -9.66 -15.43 1.88
N GLU A 121 -10.92 -15.07 1.99
CA GLU A 121 -12.06 -15.87 1.59
C GLU A 121 -13.11 -15.01 0.89
N TYR A 122 -13.74 -15.55 -0.13
CA TYR A 122 -14.93 -14.96 -0.73
C TYR A 122 -16.14 -15.23 0.18
N SER A 123 -16.52 -14.24 0.98
CA SER A 123 -17.51 -14.38 2.06
C SER A 123 -18.88 -14.90 1.58
N ALA A 124 -19.35 -14.49 0.37
CA ALA A 124 -20.59 -14.93 -0.21
C ALA A 124 -20.61 -16.42 -0.61
N TYR A 125 -19.43 -16.97 -0.90
CA TYR A 125 -19.27 -18.33 -1.43
C TYR A 125 -18.53 -19.27 -0.49
N GLU A 126 -18.00 -18.75 0.65
CA GLU A 126 -17.18 -19.51 1.60
C GLU A 126 -16.02 -20.24 0.89
N PHE A 127 -15.43 -19.58 -0.10
CA PHE A 127 -14.38 -20.15 -0.94
C PHE A 127 -13.06 -19.39 -0.74
N PRO A 128 -11.93 -20.10 -0.52
CA PRO A 128 -10.65 -19.44 -0.31
C PRO A 128 -10.22 -18.62 -1.52
N ALA A 129 -9.76 -17.39 -1.28
CA ALA A 129 -9.27 -16.48 -2.32
C ALA A 129 -7.78 -16.70 -2.55
N TYR A 130 -7.47 -17.58 -3.51
CA TYR A 130 -6.09 -17.82 -3.93
C TYR A 130 -5.66 -16.81 -5.00
N VAL A 131 -4.43 -16.39 -4.91
CA VAL A 131 -3.75 -15.57 -5.93
C VAL A 131 -2.44 -16.22 -6.35
N ASP A 132 -2.03 -15.94 -7.58
CA ASP A 132 -0.70 -16.31 -8.05
C ASP A 132 0.35 -15.49 -7.27
N GLY A 133 1.00 -16.13 -6.29
CA GLY A 133 1.99 -15.49 -5.42
C GLY A 133 3.13 -14.87 -6.21
N ASN A 134 3.58 -15.49 -7.29
CA ASN A 134 4.64 -14.92 -8.13
C ASN A 134 4.22 -13.58 -8.73
N LYS A 135 3.02 -13.50 -9.30
CA LYS A 135 2.50 -12.24 -9.86
C LYS A 135 2.20 -11.22 -8.79
N PHE A 136 1.70 -11.65 -7.63
CA PHE A 136 1.37 -10.77 -6.51
C PHE A 136 2.62 -10.06 -5.97
N PHE A 137 3.73 -10.81 -5.77
CA PHE A 137 4.96 -10.26 -5.20
C PHE A 137 5.91 -9.64 -6.23
N GLN A 138 5.72 -9.89 -7.52
CA GLN A 138 6.52 -9.24 -8.58
C GLN A 138 6.16 -7.77 -8.81
N ARG A 139 5.03 -7.30 -8.29
CA ARG A 139 4.49 -5.96 -8.54
C ARG A 139 4.17 -5.24 -7.23
N HIS A 140 3.81 -3.98 -7.36
CA HIS A 140 3.38 -3.17 -6.23
C HIS A 140 1.92 -3.47 -5.86
N ALA A 141 1.65 -3.57 -4.57
CA ALA A 141 0.31 -3.62 -4.02
C ALA A 141 0.11 -2.43 -3.08
N CYS A 142 -1.09 -1.88 -3.05
CA CYS A 142 -1.46 -0.80 -2.15
C CYS A 142 -2.73 -1.18 -1.40
N ILE A 143 -2.69 -1.16 -0.06
CA ILE A 143 -3.83 -1.44 0.81
C ILE A 143 -4.31 -0.12 1.38
N VAL A 144 -5.49 0.30 0.97
CA VAL A 144 -6.09 1.57 1.35
C VAL A 144 -7.42 1.37 2.07
N GLY A 145 -7.76 2.27 2.96
CA GLY A 145 -9.00 2.22 3.72
C GLY A 145 -8.99 3.23 4.87
N ASN A 146 -10.13 3.49 5.45
CA ASN A 146 -10.30 4.35 6.62
C ASN A 146 -9.65 3.73 7.87
N THR A 147 -9.48 4.54 8.92
CA THR A 147 -9.05 4.03 10.23
C THR A 147 -10.04 2.98 10.73
N GLY A 148 -9.55 1.84 11.21
CA GLY A 148 -10.38 0.72 11.65
C GLY A 148 -10.90 -0.21 10.54
N ALA A 149 -10.59 0.04 9.26
CA ALA A 149 -11.01 -0.81 8.14
C ALA A 149 -10.24 -2.14 8.01
N GLY A 150 -9.32 -2.46 8.93
CA GLY A 150 -8.56 -3.71 8.92
C GLY A 150 -7.33 -3.73 8.00
N LYS A 151 -6.76 -2.56 7.63
CA LYS A 151 -5.56 -2.50 6.78
C LYS A 151 -4.39 -3.28 7.38
N SER A 152 -4.08 -3.03 8.64
CA SER A 152 -2.96 -3.67 9.35
C SER A 152 -3.18 -5.17 9.52
N GLU A 153 -4.43 -5.58 9.79
CA GLU A 153 -4.82 -6.99 9.85
C GLU A 153 -4.65 -7.69 8.49
N THR A 154 -5.02 -7.01 7.40
CA THR A 154 -4.82 -7.53 6.04
C THR A 154 -3.34 -7.73 5.75
N VAL A 155 -2.49 -6.75 6.10
CA VAL A 155 -1.02 -6.87 5.94
C VAL A 155 -0.48 -8.00 6.81
N ALA A 156 -0.90 -8.08 8.08
CA ALA A 156 -0.47 -9.16 8.99
C ALA A 156 -0.84 -10.54 8.43
N LYS A 157 -2.04 -10.68 7.85
CA LYS A 157 -2.47 -11.93 7.19
C LYS A 157 -1.61 -12.28 5.98
N ILE A 158 -1.29 -11.31 5.14
CA ILE A 158 -0.38 -11.50 4.00
C ILE A 158 1.00 -11.93 4.49
N LEU A 159 1.55 -11.28 5.52
CA LEU A 159 2.84 -11.62 6.10
C LEU A 159 2.83 -13.03 6.71
N GLU A 160 1.77 -13.41 7.42
CA GLU A 160 1.59 -14.76 7.97
C GLU A 160 1.63 -15.83 6.87
N GLN A 161 0.88 -15.63 5.79
CA GLN A 161 0.88 -16.58 4.68
C GLN A 161 2.23 -16.60 3.96
N THR A 162 2.86 -15.44 3.78
CA THR A 162 4.19 -15.34 3.16
C THR A 162 5.26 -16.05 3.98
N SER A 163 5.19 -16.00 5.31
CA SER A 163 6.15 -16.68 6.18
C SER A 163 6.17 -18.20 6.03
N LYS A 164 5.10 -18.78 5.49
CA LYS A 164 4.96 -20.22 5.20
C LYS A 164 5.57 -20.63 3.85
N LEU A 165 5.89 -19.66 2.99
CA LEU A 165 6.45 -19.93 1.67
C LEU A 165 7.94 -20.25 1.75
N PRO A 166 8.41 -21.32 1.13
CA PRO A 166 9.84 -21.67 1.14
C PRO A 166 10.65 -20.60 0.39
N GLY A 167 11.71 -20.10 1.03
CA GLY A 167 12.63 -19.13 0.44
C GLY A 167 12.11 -17.68 0.37
N ALA A 168 10.95 -17.39 0.96
CA ALA A 168 10.47 -16.02 1.05
C ALA A 168 11.35 -15.17 1.97
N ASN A 169 11.78 -14.00 1.47
CA ASN A 169 12.48 -12.99 2.25
C ASN A 169 11.69 -11.70 2.21
N VAL A 170 11.20 -11.25 3.35
CA VAL A 170 10.40 -10.04 3.48
C VAL A 170 11.04 -9.11 4.50
N ILE A 171 11.13 -7.83 4.14
CA ILE A 171 11.55 -6.76 5.05
C ILE A 171 10.34 -5.84 5.24
N VAL A 172 9.95 -5.65 6.50
CA VAL A 172 8.86 -4.77 6.87
C VAL A 172 9.43 -3.52 7.55
N PHE A 173 9.13 -2.35 7.00
CA PHE A 173 9.42 -1.07 7.65
C PHE A 173 8.17 -0.62 8.40
N ASP A 174 8.15 -0.93 9.69
CA ASP A 174 7.01 -0.68 10.57
C ASP A 174 7.21 0.60 11.37
N ILE A 175 6.71 1.71 10.85
CA ILE A 175 6.88 3.04 11.45
C ILE A 175 6.04 3.19 12.73
N HIS A 176 4.93 2.47 12.82
CA HIS A 176 3.96 2.60 13.92
C HIS A 176 4.08 1.48 14.97
N GLY A 177 4.88 0.45 14.72
CA GLY A 177 5.07 -0.68 15.62
C GLY A 177 3.86 -1.63 15.67
N GLU A 178 3.06 -1.69 14.60
CA GLU A 178 1.86 -2.53 14.52
C GLU A 178 2.18 -4.02 14.39
N TYR A 179 3.36 -4.36 13.85
CA TYR A 179 3.79 -5.74 13.55
C TYR A 179 4.85 -6.29 14.50
N LYS A 180 5.17 -5.58 15.57
CA LYS A 180 6.24 -5.97 16.52
C LYS A 180 6.01 -7.31 17.22
N GLU A 181 4.76 -7.77 17.32
CA GLU A 181 4.37 -8.98 18.04
C GLU A 181 4.27 -10.24 17.13
N LEU A 182 4.62 -10.13 15.84
CA LEU A 182 4.59 -11.27 14.94
C LEU A 182 5.65 -12.29 15.32
N SER A 183 5.22 -13.45 15.83
CA SER A 183 6.10 -14.50 16.36
C SER A 183 7.01 -15.15 15.33
N TYR A 184 6.65 -15.08 14.05
CA TYR A 184 7.42 -15.61 12.92
C TYR A 184 8.40 -14.59 12.31
N ALA A 185 8.42 -13.34 12.80
CA ALA A 185 9.28 -12.28 12.32
C ALA A 185 10.42 -11.97 13.30
N ARG A 186 11.61 -11.63 12.76
CA ARG A 186 12.67 -11.07 13.57
C ARG A 186 12.47 -9.56 13.69
N ASN A 187 12.01 -9.11 14.83
CA ASN A 187 11.83 -7.70 15.10
C ASN A 187 13.15 -7.02 15.50
N ILE A 188 13.45 -5.89 14.87
CA ILE A 188 14.60 -5.03 15.16
C ILE A 188 14.08 -3.63 15.43
N GLN A 189 13.98 -3.26 16.70
CA GLN A 189 13.56 -1.93 17.09
C GLN A 189 14.75 -0.96 16.98
N ILE A 190 14.59 0.07 16.15
CA ILE A 190 15.58 1.13 15.96
C ILE A 190 15.31 2.23 17.00
N GLY A 191 16.36 2.71 17.66
CA GLY A 191 16.27 3.80 18.66
C GLY A 191 16.02 3.35 20.11
N GLY A 192 15.93 2.01 20.37
CA GLY A 192 15.92 1.45 21.71
C GLY A 192 17.33 0.99 22.13
N ASP A 193 17.43 -0.25 22.65
CA ASP A 193 18.71 -0.88 23.06
C ASP A 193 19.71 -1.07 21.92
N ARG A 194 19.29 -0.87 20.68
CA ARG A 194 20.11 -0.96 19.47
C ARG A 194 20.00 0.34 18.67
N PRO A 195 20.81 1.36 19.00
CA PRO A 195 20.84 2.60 18.26
C PRO A 195 21.26 2.34 16.81
N PHE A 196 20.64 3.04 15.88
CA PHE A 196 21.01 2.96 14.47
C PHE A 196 22.36 3.65 14.27
N PRO A 197 23.38 2.98 13.73
CA PRO A 197 24.70 3.57 13.60
C PRO A 197 24.70 4.73 12.59
N ILE A 198 25.12 5.90 13.03
CA ILE A 198 25.12 7.11 12.20
C ILE A 198 25.96 6.99 10.92
N TRP A 199 27.01 6.16 10.95
CA TRP A 199 27.86 5.92 9.80
C TRP A 199 27.15 5.15 8.65
N MET A 200 25.96 4.60 8.89
CA MET A 200 25.16 3.98 7.84
C MET A 200 24.50 5.03 6.92
N PHE A 201 24.45 6.28 7.33
CA PHE A 201 24.00 7.38 6.49
C PHE A 201 25.17 7.92 5.68
N GLY A 202 24.93 8.26 4.42
CA GLY A 202 25.87 9.08 3.65
C GLY A 202 25.93 10.51 4.21
N PHE A 203 26.95 11.29 3.82
CA PHE A 203 27.12 12.65 4.31
C PHE A 203 25.86 13.51 4.13
N THR A 204 25.27 13.49 2.95
CA THR A 204 24.06 14.27 2.64
C THR A 204 22.89 13.90 3.52
N ASP A 205 22.62 12.59 3.69
CA ASP A 205 21.51 12.13 4.51
C ASP A 205 21.72 12.46 6.01
N MET A 206 22.97 12.34 6.47
CA MET A 206 23.32 12.73 7.84
C MET A 206 23.05 14.23 8.08
N ILE A 207 23.45 15.09 7.16
CA ILE A 207 23.27 16.54 7.28
C ILE A 207 21.79 16.92 7.18
N SER A 208 21.08 16.42 6.18
CA SER A 208 19.70 16.84 5.89
C SER A 208 18.70 16.24 6.88
N ASN A 209 18.85 14.96 7.20
CA ASN A 209 17.84 14.22 7.96
C ASN A 209 18.12 14.15 9.45
N ILE A 210 19.39 14.12 9.87
CA ILE A 210 19.78 14.00 11.28
C ILE A 210 20.09 15.38 11.85
N LEU A 211 21.02 16.13 11.25
CA LEU A 211 21.39 17.44 11.70
C LEU A 211 20.42 18.55 11.26
N LYS A 212 19.48 18.22 10.36
CA LYS A 212 18.42 19.12 9.85
C LYS A 212 18.96 20.45 9.30
N ILE A 213 20.13 20.43 8.70
CA ILE A 213 20.77 21.59 8.11
C ILE A 213 20.38 21.67 6.64
N LYS A 214 19.83 22.82 6.23
CA LYS A 214 19.55 23.11 4.82
C LYS A 214 20.83 23.55 4.13
N GLU A 215 21.20 22.87 3.05
CA GLU A 215 22.42 23.10 2.29
C GLU A 215 22.57 24.55 1.82
N GLU A 216 21.46 25.19 1.47
CA GLU A 216 21.40 26.57 0.95
C GLU A 216 21.68 27.66 2.00
N SER A 217 21.51 27.36 3.29
CA SER A 217 21.51 28.38 4.35
C SER A 217 22.80 28.52 5.15
N ALA A 218 23.79 27.63 4.96
CA ALA A 218 24.97 27.57 5.83
C ALA A 218 26.25 27.16 5.11
N THR A 219 26.65 27.86 4.06
CA THR A 219 27.79 27.51 3.17
C THR A 219 29.10 27.29 3.94
N VAL A 220 29.41 28.15 4.93
CA VAL A 220 30.64 28.02 5.72
C VAL A 220 30.55 26.82 6.67
N ALA A 221 29.42 26.64 7.35
CA ALA A 221 29.18 25.47 8.21
C ALA A 221 29.23 24.16 7.42
N MET A 222 28.64 24.13 6.22
CA MET A 222 28.70 22.97 5.33
C MET A 222 30.11 22.61 4.89
N THR A 223 30.94 23.63 4.60
CA THR A 223 32.34 23.41 4.25
C THR A 223 33.13 22.85 5.44
N ALA A 224 32.90 23.39 6.65
CA ALA A 224 33.49 22.87 7.87
C ALA A 224 33.08 21.42 8.15
N LEU A 225 31.78 21.11 8.03
CA LEU A 225 31.26 19.76 8.21
C LEU A 225 31.85 18.76 7.21
N ARG A 226 31.95 19.13 5.93
CA ARG A 226 32.61 18.30 4.91
C ARG A 226 34.08 18.05 5.23
N LYS A 227 34.79 19.08 5.71
CA LYS A 227 36.19 18.98 6.13
C LYS A 227 36.33 17.98 7.30
N CYS A 228 35.47 18.07 8.30
CA CYS A 228 35.46 17.11 9.40
C CYS A 228 35.13 15.71 8.94
N TYR A 229 34.10 15.55 8.11
CA TYR A 229 33.65 14.24 7.60
C TYR A 229 34.74 13.54 6.81
N TYR A 230 35.36 14.22 5.83
CA TYR A 230 36.41 13.62 5.00
C TYR A 230 37.71 13.36 5.76
N ASN A 231 37.88 13.94 6.92
CA ASN A 231 38.99 13.63 7.79
C ASN A 231 38.82 12.26 8.47
N VAL A 232 37.61 11.99 8.96
CA VAL A 232 37.29 10.70 9.65
C VAL A 232 36.82 9.63 8.68
N CYS A 233 36.37 9.99 7.47
CA CYS A 233 35.84 9.07 6.46
C CYS A 233 36.42 9.37 5.07
N PRO A 234 37.68 9.03 4.78
CA PRO A 234 38.35 9.36 3.52
C PRO A 234 37.67 8.76 2.28
N LYS A 235 36.95 7.65 2.45
CA LYS A 235 36.19 6.95 1.38
C LYS A 235 34.78 7.52 1.18
N GLY A 236 34.34 8.46 2.00
CA GLY A 236 32.99 9.03 1.97
C GLY A 236 32.65 9.88 0.75
N LYS A 237 33.59 10.10 -0.16
CA LYS A 237 33.34 10.76 -1.44
C LYS A 237 32.37 9.99 -2.36
N GLU A 238 32.13 8.72 -2.07
CA GLU A 238 31.34 7.83 -2.91
C GLU A 238 29.85 7.77 -2.54
N ASN A 239 29.39 8.62 -1.61
CA ASN A 239 28.02 8.69 -1.15
C ASN A 239 27.42 7.32 -0.73
N ARG A 240 28.22 6.48 -0.08
CA ARG A 240 27.83 5.16 0.46
C ARG A 240 28.05 5.10 1.96
N PRO A 241 27.35 4.18 2.65
CA PRO A 241 27.64 3.88 4.04
C PRO A 241 29.09 3.39 4.23
N VAL A 242 29.91 4.19 4.91
CA VAL A 242 31.29 3.83 5.26
C VAL A 242 31.48 4.08 6.73
N TYR A 243 32.00 3.07 7.43
CA TYR A 243 32.26 3.22 8.87
C TYR A 243 33.21 4.38 9.15
N PHE A 244 32.82 5.24 10.07
CA PHE A 244 33.67 6.25 10.68
C PHE A 244 33.37 6.40 12.19
N ASN A 245 34.33 6.90 12.92
CA ASN A 245 34.17 7.16 14.33
C ASN A 245 33.43 8.50 14.55
N TYR A 246 32.18 8.42 14.96
CA TYR A 246 31.34 9.61 15.20
C TYR A 246 31.89 10.49 16.31
N VAL A 247 32.50 9.91 17.35
CA VAL A 247 33.08 10.69 18.46
C VAL A 247 34.25 11.55 17.96
N GLU A 248 35.09 11.02 17.11
CA GLU A 248 36.18 11.77 16.46
C GLU A 248 35.62 12.87 15.53
N PHE A 249 34.57 12.58 14.81
CA PHE A 249 33.87 13.58 13.99
C PHE A 249 33.40 14.76 14.84
N VAL A 250 32.74 14.50 15.98
CA VAL A 250 32.27 15.54 16.92
C VAL A 250 33.43 16.34 17.51
N LYS A 251 34.53 15.65 17.87
CA LYS A 251 35.74 16.35 18.37
C LYS A 251 36.30 17.31 17.33
N LEU A 252 36.37 16.90 16.08
CA LEU A 252 36.85 17.77 14.99
C LEU A 252 35.93 18.97 14.77
N MET A 253 34.61 18.76 14.86
CA MET A 253 33.65 19.87 14.79
C MET A 253 33.88 20.89 15.93
N LYS A 254 34.04 20.40 17.15
CA LYS A 254 34.35 21.28 18.30
C LYS A 254 35.65 22.03 18.10
N PHE A 255 36.69 21.33 17.66
CA PHE A 255 37.98 21.95 17.40
C PHE A 255 37.87 23.06 16.34
N LEU A 256 37.13 22.86 15.26
CA LEU A 256 36.91 23.90 14.24
C LEU A 256 36.02 25.04 14.74
N ASP A 257 35.02 24.77 15.58
CA ASP A 257 34.16 25.79 16.14
C ASP A 257 34.88 26.70 17.13
N GLU A 258 35.95 26.21 17.76
CA GLU A 258 36.83 26.95 18.65
C GLU A 258 38.13 27.41 17.97
N GLU A 259 38.24 27.29 16.63
CA GLU A 259 39.45 27.55 15.89
C GLU A 259 40.02 28.94 16.13
N MET A 260 41.30 28.99 16.51
CA MET A 260 42.08 30.21 16.64
C MET A 260 43.31 30.10 15.77
N VAL A 261 43.56 31.12 15.00
CA VAL A 261 44.68 31.16 14.01
C VAL A 261 45.70 32.21 14.44
N GLY A 262 46.96 31.83 14.38
CA GLY A 262 48.07 32.75 14.67
C GLY A 262 48.17 33.84 13.58
N THR A 263 48.42 35.07 13.97
CA THR A 263 48.57 36.21 13.09
C THR A 263 50.01 36.38 12.60
N GLY A 264 50.97 35.62 13.11
CA GLY A 264 52.39 35.81 12.91
C GLY A 264 52.99 37.02 13.69
N GLU A 265 52.13 37.75 14.42
CA GLU A 265 52.55 38.82 15.26
C GLU A 265 52.64 38.38 16.74
N VAL A 266 53.55 38.94 17.52
CA VAL A 266 53.68 38.69 18.95
C VAL A 266 53.27 39.92 19.79
N TYR A 267 52.78 39.68 20.99
CA TYR A 267 52.49 40.73 21.94
C TYR A 267 53.82 41.38 22.42
N LYS A 268 53.93 42.68 22.24
CA LYS A 268 55.17 43.41 22.56
C LYS A 268 55.29 43.79 24.05
N THR A 269 54.16 43.89 24.74
CA THR A 269 54.07 44.34 26.18
C THR A 269 52.96 43.61 26.93
N GLY A 270 53.00 43.65 28.27
CA GLY A 270 51.97 43.07 29.13
C GLY A 270 52.22 41.62 29.51
N ALA A 271 51.25 40.99 30.20
CA ALA A 271 51.35 39.63 30.75
C ALA A 271 51.45 38.52 29.62
N GLN A 272 51.21 38.88 28.37
CA GLN A 272 51.32 37.97 27.19
C GLN A 272 52.48 38.32 26.28
N ALA A 273 53.42 39.21 26.70
CA ALA A 273 54.59 39.55 25.91
C ALA A 273 55.34 38.32 25.45
N GLY A 274 55.67 38.28 24.12
CA GLY A 274 56.35 37.15 23.52
C GLY A 274 55.43 36.01 23.02
N LYS A 275 54.14 36.01 23.36
CA LYS A 275 53.17 35.06 22.82
C LYS A 275 52.61 35.55 21.49
N GLU A 276 52.37 34.64 20.56
CA GLU A 276 51.72 34.95 19.30
C GLU A 276 50.29 35.45 19.52
N LYS A 277 49.91 36.46 18.75
CA LYS A 277 48.53 36.94 18.74
C LYS A 277 47.65 35.96 17.96
N LEU A 278 46.56 35.52 18.59
CA LEU A 278 45.59 34.65 17.97
C LEU A 278 44.34 35.46 17.59
N VAL A 279 43.78 35.15 16.44
CA VAL A 279 42.48 35.63 15.95
C VAL A 279 41.54 34.49 15.71
N LYS A 280 40.25 34.73 15.64
CA LYS A 280 39.25 33.73 15.30
C LYS A 280 39.49 33.25 13.86
N GLY A 281 39.55 31.94 13.68
CA GLY A 281 39.61 31.33 12.36
C GLY A 281 38.27 31.41 11.58
N ASP A 282 38.29 30.99 10.33
CA ASP A 282 37.13 31.09 9.44
C ASP A 282 35.92 30.30 9.91
N TYR A 283 36.14 29.22 10.65
CA TYR A 283 35.08 28.32 11.15
C TYR A 283 34.67 28.61 12.60
N ASN A 284 35.37 29.53 13.29
CA ASN A 284 35.07 29.85 14.70
C ASN A 284 33.62 30.32 14.86
N GLY A 285 32.87 29.66 15.75
CA GLY A 285 31.46 29.96 16.05
C GLY A 285 30.47 29.61 14.95
N LYS A 286 30.89 28.85 13.89
CA LYS A 286 30.00 28.48 12.78
C LYS A 286 29.31 27.13 12.97
N LEU A 287 29.80 26.32 13.92
CA LEU A 287 29.26 24.97 14.18
C LEU A 287 28.60 24.88 15.55
N THR A 288 28.56 25.96 16.36
CA THR A 288 28.11 25.98 17.76
C THR A 288 26.70 25.34 17.91
N ASN A 289 25.75 25.69 17.05
CA ASN A 289 24.40 25.17 17.12
C ASN A 289 24.33 23.69 16.70
N ILE A 290 25.29 23.19 15.94
CA ILE A 290 25.34 21.82 15.46
C ILE A 290 26.03 20.92 16.49
N VAL A 291 27.06 21.43 17.12
CA VAL A 291 27.86 20.70 18.12
C VAL A 291 27.09 20.48 19.43
N ASN A 292 26.11 21.33 19.70
CA ASN A 292 25.27 21.26 20.91
C ASN A 292 23.94 20.54 20.71
N LEU A 293 23.70 19.97 19.52
CA LEU A 293 22.59 19.04 19.23
C LEU A 293 22.94 17.65 19.77
#